data_f1578ca2b2ee12931ec28fd90d16fa49
#
_entry.id   f1578ca2b2ee12931ec28fd90d16fa49
#
_cell.length_a   1.000
_cell.length_b   1.000
_cell.length_c   1.000
_cell.angle_alpha   90.00
_cell.angle_beta   90.00
_cell.angle_gamma   90.00
#
_symmetry.space_group_name_H-M   'P 1'
#
loop_
_entity.id
_entity.type
_entity.pdbx_description
1 polymer ?
#
loop_
_entity_poly.entity_id
_entity_poly.type
_entity_poly.pdbx_seq_one_letter_code
_entity_poly.pdbx_strand_id
1 'polypeptide(L)'
;MKFAVIFFCIWPFGIKLASAEKLSLVELSSYFNRFDTFQADFQQFSDDGSLASGVILIKKPGRLRIDYERPEDLLILASGGQLAIFDPKGDPEPTSFPLNVTPFSIVLKSQINLVGSSNILSHEYSQGETSLSLYDPKYPERGHIQLIFSGETPILDRWLIQDESGNITMISIERYKENIALGEMQFNIPLEIERRRN
;
A
#
# COMPACT_ATOMS: atom_id res chain seq x y z
N MET A 1 -62.23 42.44 -11.93
CA MET A 1 -61.52 41.29 -11.44
C MET A 1 -60.20 41.17 -12.25
N LYS A 2 -59.06 41.48 -11.64
CA LYS A 2 -57.74 41.40 -12.29
C LYS A 2 -57.09 40.11 -11.83
N PHE A 3 -56.87 39.16 -12.73
CA PHE A 3 -56.13 37.93 -12.48
C PHE A 3 -54.62 38.24 -12.58
N ALA A 4 -53.86 38.06 -11.47
CA ALA A 4 -52.41 38.11 -11.49
C ALA A 4 -51.87 36.72 -11.83
N VAL A 5 -51.18 36.60 -12.92
CA VAL A 5 -50.46 35.38 -13.32
C VAL A 5 -49.09 35.43 -12.66
N ILE A 6 -48.89 34.56 -11.66
CA ILE A 6 -47.57 34.38 -11.00
C ILE A 6 -46.73 33.42 -11.89
N PHE A 7 -45.71 33.98 -12.50
CA PHE A 7 -44.74 33.21 -13.29
C PHE A 7 -43.72 32.58 -12.34
N PHE A 8 -43.80 31.26 -12.15
CA PHE A 8 -42.87 30.50 -11.29
C PHE A 8 -41.64 30.18 -12.13
N CYS A 9 -40.55 30.97 -11.97
CA CYS A 9 -39.27 30.66 -12.57
C CYS A 9 -38.65 29.43 -11.90
N ILE A 10 -38.74 28.25 -12.54
CA ILE A 10 -38.00 27.07 -12.17
C ILE A 10 -36.55 27.27 -12.62
N TRP A 11 -35.66 27.59 -11.68
CA TRP A 11 -34.24 27.65 -11.91
C TRP A 11 -33.70 26.19 -11.94
N PRO A 12 -33.12 25.71 -13.06
CA PRO A 12 -32.55 24.38 -13.07
C PRO A 12 -31.32 24.38 -12.17
N PHE A 13 -31.45 23.79 -10.99
CA PHE A 13 -30.29 23.45 -10.16
C PHE A 13 -29.52 22.33 -10.88
N GLY A 14 -28.52 22.71 -11.67
CA GLY A 14 -27.62 21.78 -12.30
C GLY A 14 -26.78 21.06 -11.21
N ILE A 15 -27.19 19.85 -10.88
CA ILE A 15 -26.36 18.95 -10.07
C ILE A 15 -25.14 18.65 -10.93
N LYS A 16 -24.00 19.28 -10.65
CA LYS A 16 -22.71 18.82 -11.16
C LYS A 16 -22.45 17.46 -10.51
N LEU A 17 -22.65 16.39 -11.25
CA LEU A 17 -22.10 15.10 -10.90
C LEU A 17 -20.57 15.30 -10.90
N ALA A 18 -19.98 15.32 -9.73
CA ALA A 18 -18.52 15.25 -9.59
C ALA A 18 -18.10 13.92 -10.24
N SER A 19 -17.50 13.99 -11.43
CA SER A 19 -16.85 12.82 -12.03
C SER A 19 -15.55 12.65 -11.29
N ALA A 20 -15.42 11.58 -10.52
CA ALA A 20 -14.14 11.22 -9.94
C ALA A 20 -13.11 11.17 -11.07
N GLU A 21 -12.00 11.88 -10.91
CA GLU A 21 -10.97 12.04 -11.92
C GLU A 21 -9.74 11.23 -11.51
N LYS A 22 -8.94 10.83 -12.48
CA LYS A 22 -7.69 10.12 -12.25
C LYS A 22 -6.75 10.95 -11.36
N LEU A 23 -6.33 10.40 -10.21
CA LEU A 23 -5.33 11.02 -9.34
C LEU A 23 -4.01 11.20 -10.09
N SER A 24 -3.45 12.40 -10.07
CA SER A 24 -2.18 12.71 -10.72
C SER A 24 -0.99 12.10 -9.98
N LEU A 25 0.14 11.95 -10.66
CA LEU A 25 1.39 11.49 -10.03
C LEU A 25 1.90 12.45 -8.94
N VAL A 26 1.53 13.74 -9.01
CA VAL A 26 1.83 14.73 -7.97
C VAL A 26 1.02 14.45 -6.71
N GLU A 27 -0.29 14.20 -6.84
CA GLU A 27 -1.16 13.85 -5.71
C GLU A 27 -0.75 12.55 -5.06
N LEU A 28 -0.41 11.52 -5.85
CA LEU A 28 0.08 10.25 -5.34
C LEU A 28 1.44 10.38 -4.64
N SER A 29 2.35 11.22 -5.17
CA SER A 29 3.61 11.54 -4.48
C SER A 29 3.36 12.23 -3.15
N SER A 30 2.43 13.19 -3.13
CA SER A 30 2.03 13.93 -1.93
C SER A 30 1.39 13.00 -0.89
N TYR A 31 0.56 12.04 -1.34
CA TYR A 31 -0.03 11.02 -0.47
C TYR A 31 1.05 10.26 0.29
N PHE A 32 2.05 9.72 -0.43
CA PHE A 32 3.12 8.98 0.24
C PHE A 32 4.00 9.87 1.12
N ASN A 33 4.21 11.11 0.78
CA ASN A 33 5.11 12.00 1.51
C ASN A 33 4.46 12.70 2.71
N ARG A 34 3.14 12.54 2.93
CA ARG A 34 2.43 13.18 4.05
C ARG A 34 2.63 12.46 5.39
N PHE A 35 3.14 11.24 5.38
CA PHE A 35 3.40 10.48 6.59
C PHE A 35 4.81 9.88 6.64
N ASP A 36 5.40 9.88 7.83
CA ASP A 36 6.64 9.16 8.13
C ASP A 36 6.36 7.77 8.73
N THR A 37 5.24 7.65 9.46
CA THR A 37 4.79 6.39 10.03
C THR A 37 3.36 6.09 9.63
N PHE A 38 3.08 4.80 9.44
CA PHE A 38 1.77 4.31 9.04
C PHE A 38 1.50 2.98 9.73
N GLN A 39 0.27 2.81 10.19
CA GLN A 39 -0.25 1.53 10.70
C GLN A 39 -1.57 1.25 10.02
N ALA A 40 -1.79 0.02 9.60
CA ALA A 40 -3.08 -0.42 9.10
C ALA A 40 -3.36 -1.87 9.49
N ASP A 41 -4.63 -2.20 9.66
CA ASP A 41 -5.09 -3.56 9.61
C ASP A 41 -5.25 -3.96 8.13
N PHE A 42 -5.02 -5.23 7.80
CA PHE A 42 -5.14 -5.72 6.44
C PHE A 42 -5.81 -7.08 6.36
N GLN A 43 -6.37 -7.36 5.18
CA GLN A 43 -6.75 -8.69 4.75
C GLN A 43 -5.99 -9.05 3.48
N GLN A 44 -5.44 -10.26 3.44
CA GLN A 44 -4.76 -10.81 2.28
C GLN A 44 -5.63 -11.87 1.61
N PHE A 45 -5.64 -11.80 0.28
CA PHE A 45 -6.26 -12.77 -0.60
C PHE A 45 -5.19 -13.31 -1.54
N SER A 46 -4.99 -14.63 -1.53
CA SER A 46 -4.01 -15.29 -2.39
C SER A 46 -4.70 -16.03 -3.54
N ASP A 47 -3.99 -16.29 -4.62
CA ASP A 47 -4.53 -16.95 -5.82
C ASP A 47 -5.08 -18.35 -5.55
N ASP A 48 -4.59 -19.04 -4.51
CA ASP A 48 -5.10 -20.35 -4.06
C ASP A 48 -6.42 -20.25 -3.27
N GLY A 49 -6.96 -19.03 -3.08
CA GLY A 49 -8.16 -18.73 -2.32
C GLY A 49 -7.95 -18.65 -0.82
N SER A 50 -6.71 -18.72 -0.32
CA SER A 50 -6.42 -18.55 1.10
C SER A 50 -6.64 -17.10 1.53
N LEU A 51 -7.11 -16.96 2.79
CA LEU A 51 -7.33 -15.68 3.46
C LEU A 51 -6.41 -15.58 4.67
N ALA A 52 -5.77 -14.44 4.82
CA ALA A 52 -5.01 -14.10 6.01
C ALA A 52 -5.30 -12.66 6.42
N SER A 53 -5.06 -12.33 7.69
CA SER A 53 -5.22 -10.98 8.22
C SER A 53 -4.02 -10.61 9.10
N GLY A 54 -3.91 -9.32 9.41
CA GLY A 54 -2.84 -8.89 10.29
C GLY A 54 -2.71 -7.37 10.36
N VAL A 55 -1.54 -6.93 10.82
CA VAL A 55 -1.21 -5.51 10.98
C VAL A 55 0.05 -5.17 10.20
N ILE A 56 0.00 -4.06 9.49
CA ILE A 56 1.14 -3.46 8.80
C ILE A 56 1.61 -2.24 9.57
N LEU A 57 2.91 -2.18 9.86
CA LEU A 57 3.57 -0.99 10.39
C LEU A 57 4.63 -0.53 9.39
N ILE A 58 4.61 0.73 9.03
CA ILE A 58 5.64 1.37 8.20
C ILE A 58 6.26 2.50 9.00
N LYS A 59 7.60 2.58 8.98
CA LYS A 59 8.35 3.73 9.48
C LYS A 59 9.46 4.09 8.49
N LYS A 60 9.26 5.16 7.77
CA LYS A 60 10.23 5.62 6.77
C LYS A 60 11.49 6.22 7.41
N PRO A 61 12.63 6.09 6.73
CA PRO A 61 12.86 5.24 5.56
C PRO A 61 13.12 3.78 5.90
N GLY A 62 12.70 2.89 5.00
CA GLY A 62 13.21 1.51 4.93
C GLY A 62 12.79 0.55 6.05
N ARG A 63 11.77 0.89 6.86
CA ARG A 63 11.28 0.03 7.93
C ARG A 63 9.84 -0.37 7.67
N LEU A 64 9.62 -1.69 7.71
CA LEU A 64 8.33 -2.33 7.54
C LEU A 64 8.22 -3.47 8.54
N ARG A 65 7.05 -3.67 9.09
CA ARG A 65 6.66 -4.85 9.83
C ARG A 65 5.29 -5.27 9.40
N ILE A 66 5.12 -6.52 9.03
CA ILE A 66 3.82 -7.14 8.71
C ILE A 66 3.67 -8.34 9.64
N ASP A 67 2.78 -8.21 10.61
CA ASP A 67 2.42 -9.27 11.54
C ASP A 67 1.15 -9.95 11.04
N TYR A 68 1.23 -11.21 10.65
CA TYR A 68 0.06 -12.01 10.31
C TYR A 68 -0.54 -12.62 11.58
N GLU A 69 -1.85 -12.62 11.64
CA GLU A 69 -2.59 -13.31 12.69
C GLU A 69 -2.55 -14.83 12.50
N ARG A 70 -2.89 -15.54 13.57
CA ARG A 70 -3.06 -17.01 13.48
C ARG A 70 -4.21 -17.37 12.53
N PRO A 71 -4.07 -18.47 11.76
CA PRO A 71 -3.10 -19.56 11.91
C PRO A 71 -1.76 -19.33 11.20
N GLU A 72 -1.60 -18.27 10.42
CA GLU A 72 -0.37 -18.03 9.64
C GLU A 72 0.82 -17.71 10.54
N ASP A 73 0.65 -16.80 11.49
CA ASP A 73 1.67 -16.38 12.47
C ASP A 73 3.01 -15.96 11.81
N LEU A 74 2.92 -15.61 10.53
CA LEU A 74 4.02 -15.15 9.69
C LEU A 74 4.42 -13.73 10.09
N LEU A 75 5.71 -13.43 10.09
CA LEU A 75 6.20 -12.07 10.28
C LEU A 75 7.15 -11.68 9.16
N ILE A 76 6.93 -10.53 8.56
CA ILE A 76 7.84 -9.90 7.61
C ILE A 76 8.40 -8.62 8.22
N LEU A 77 9.72 -8.52 8.29
CA LEU A 77 10.44 -7.34 8.79
C LEU A 77 11.36 -6.77 7.73
N ALA A 78 11.31 -5.44 7.51
CA ALA A 78 12.35 -4.73 6.79
C ALA A 78 13.05 -3.74 7.71
N SER A 79 14.37 -3.78 7.74
CA SER A 79 15.23 -2.88 8.50
C SER A 79 16.67 -2.97 8.00
N GLY A 80 17.44 -1.87 8.12
CA GLY A 80 18.87 -1.90 7.78
C GLY A 80 19.17 -2.29 6.33
N GLY A 81 18.23 -2.07 5.40
CA GLY A 81 18.39 -2.46 3.99
C GLY A 81 18.15 -3.94 3.70
N GLN A 82 17.65 -4.70 4.67
CA GLN A 82 17.25 -6.10 4.54
C GLN A 82 15.75 -6.27 4.76
N LEU A 83 15.19 -7.32 4.17
CA LEU A 83 13.86 -7.84 4.44
C LEU A 83 14.02 -9.28 4.93
N ALA A 84 13.45 -9.60 6.07
CA ALA A 84 13.49 -10.91 6.70
C ALA A 84 12.07 -11.47 6.85
N ILE A 85 11.86 -12.72 6.47
CA ILE A 85 10.59 -13.45 6.57
C ILE A 85 10.77 -14.55 7.60
N PHE A 86 10.00 -14.48 8.67
CA PHE A 86 9.92 -15.45 9.76
C PHE A 86 8.68 -16.31 9.56
N ASP A 87 8.86 -17.49 9.01
CA ASP A 87 7.78 -18.46 8.81
C ASP A 87 7.76 -19.46 9.96
N PRO A 88 6.71 -19.52 10.80
CA PRO A 88 6.63 -20.46 11.91
C PRO A 88 6.53 -21.93 11.46
N LYS A 89 6.19 -22.17 10.20
CA LYS A 89 6.09 -23.51 9.59
C LYS A 89 7.40 -23.92 8.90
N GLY A 90 8.37 -22.99 8.79
CA GLY A 90 9.64 -23.16 8.10
C GLY A 90 10.84 -23.36 9.02
N ASP A 91 11.99 -22.87 8.56
CA ASP A 91 13.22 -22.87 9.35
C ASP A 91 13.14 -21.88 10.51
N PRO A 92 13.70 -22.16 11.70
CA PRO A 92 13.82 -21.21 12.80
C PRO A 92 14.54 -19.89 12.43
N GLU A 93 15.47 -19.96 11.48
CA GLU A 93 16.13 -18.77 10.94
C GLU A 93 15.28 -18.12 9.85
N PRO A 94 15.18 -16.78 9.80
CA PRO A 94 14.40 -16.11 8.78
C PRO A 94 15.05 -16.21 7.39
N THR A 95 14.22 -16.35 6.38
CA THR A 95 14.68 -16.15 4.99
C THR A 95 14.90 -14.66 4.77
N SER A 96 16.10 -14.27 4.34
CA SER A 96 16.47 -12.85 4.22
C SER A 96 16.85 -12.48 2.79
N PHE A 97 16.43 -11.27 2.39
CA PHE A 97 16.70 -10.67 1.09
C PHE A 97 17.18 -9.23 1.25
N PRO A 98 18.00 -8.69 0.35
CA PRO A 98 18.24 -7.26 0.30
C PRO A 98 16.92 -6.52 0.01
N LEU A 99 16.59 -5.48 0.79
CA LEU A 99 15.33 -4.72 0.62
C LEU A 99 15.22 -4.10 -0.79
N ASN A 100 16.35 -3.67 -1.35
CA ASN A 100 16.40 -3.03 -2.67
C ASN A 100 16.04 -3.96 -3.84
N VAL A 101 15.96 -5.27 -3.63
CA VAL A 101 15.50 -6.23 -4.66
C VAL A 101 14.00 -6.54 -4.51
N THR A 102 13.32 -5.92 -3.57
CA THR A 102 11.88 -6.11 -3.33
C THR A 102 11.08 -4.88 -3.79
N PRO A 103 9.82 -5.06 -4.22
CA PRO A 103 8.94 -3.93 -4.58
C PRO A 103 8.73 -2.93 -3.44
N PHE A 104 8.83 -3.37 -2.19
CA PHE A 104 8.70 -2.51 -1.00
C PHE A 104 9.75 -1.38 -0.97
N SER A 105 10.91 -1.58 -1.56
CA SER A 105 11.98 -0.57 -1.61
C SER A 105 11.52 0.77 -2.19
N ILE A 106 10.54 0.75 -3.08
CA ILE A 106 10.05 1.95 -3.77
C ILE A 106 9.18 2.77 -2.82
N VAL A 107 8.26 2.12 -2.10
CA VAL A 107 7.28 2.78 -1.21
C VAL A 107 7.83 3.11 0.17
N LEU A 108 8.97 2.54 0.55
CA LEU A 108 9.64 2.79 1.84
C LEU A 108 10.72 3.90 1.78
N LYS A 109 10.86 4.62 0.68
CA LYS A 109 11.77 5.77 0.58
C LYS A 109 11.33 6.91 1.50
N SER A 110 12.29 7.69 1.99
CA SER A 110 12.01 8.90 2.78
C SER A 110 11.19 9.92 1.99
N GLN A 111 11.50 10.05 0.69
CA GLN A 111 10.78 10.91 -0.24
C GLN A 111 10.50 10.14 -1.53
N ILE A 112 9.26 10.23 -1.99
CA ILE A 112 8.79 9.59 -3.20
C ILE A 112 8.41 10.68 -4.21
N ASN A 113 9.06 10.66 -5.37
CA ASN A 113 8.70 11.48 -6.51
C ASN A 113 8.35 10.56 -7.68
N LEU A 114 7.08 10.53 -8.03
CA LEU A 114 6.57 9.71 -9.12
C LEU A 114 6.65 10.45 -10.47
N VAL A 115 6.73 11.78 -10.47
CA VAL A 115 6.83 12.56 -11.71
C VAL A 115 8.15 12.29 -12.40
N GLY A 116 8.10 11.75 -13.61
CA GLY A 116 9.30 11.39 -14.37
C GLY A 116 10.04 10.15 -13.83
N SER A 117 9.44 9.39 -12.93
CA SER A 117 10.04 8.17 -12.38
C SER A 117 10.07 7.05 -13.43
N SER A 118 11.25 6.44 -13.61
CA SER A 118 11.40 5.23 -14.44
C SER A 118 10.83 3.96 -13.80
N ASN A 119 10.40 4.03 -12.54
CA ASN A 119 9.81 2.90 -11.84
C ASN A 119 8.33 2.67 -12.16
N ILE A 120 7.68 3.56 -12.93
CA ILE A 120 6.26 3.42 -13.27
C ILE A 120 6.12 2.46 -14.46
N LEU A 121 5.39 1.37 -14.23
CA LEU A 121 4.98 0.42 -15.25
C LEU A 121 3.68 0.85 -15.92
N SER A 122 2.67 1.24 -15.11
CA SER A 122 1.39 1.78 -15.60
C SER A 122 0.81 2.77 -14.60
N HIS A 123 -0.05 3.67 -15.11
CA HIS A 123 -0.83 4.62 -14.32
C HIS A 123 -2.18 4.78 -15.02
N GLU A 124 -3.23 4.20 -14.46
CA GLU A 124 -4.52 4.03 -15.11
C GLU A 124 -5.66 4.51 -14.22
N TYR A 125 -6.82 4.75 -14.84
CA TYR A 125 -8.05 5.07 -14.15
C TYR A 125 -9.18 4.24 -14.73
N SER A 126 -9.89 3.53 -13.88
CA SER A 126 -11.03 2.71 -14.26
C SER A 126 -12.01 2.56 -13.11
N GLN A 127 -13.29 2.63 -13.38
CA GLN A 127 -14.38 2.39 -12.41
C GLN A 127 -14.30 3.23 -11.13
N GLY A 128 -13.79 4.46 -11.20
CA GLY A 128 -13.66 5.33 -10.03
C GLY A 128 -12.37 5.15 -9.23
N GLU A 129 -11.48 4.26 -9.66
CA GLU A 129 -10.21 3.94 -9.00
C GLU A 129 -9.02 4.36 -9.86
N THR A 130 -7.99 4.90 -9.22
CA THR A 130 -6.68 5.12 -9.84
C THR A 130 -5.75 3.99 -9.44
N SER A 131 -5.16 3.31 -10.43
CA SER A 131 -4.14 2.29 -10.22
C SER A 131 -2.76 2.79 -10.67
N LEU A 132 -1.75 2.50 -9.86
CA LEU A 132 -0.34 2.81 -10.12
C LEU A 132 0.49 1.54 -9.96
N SER A 133 1.05 1.03 -11.05
CA SER A 133 1.95 -0.12 -11.01
C SER A 133 3.40 0.35 -11.01
N LEU A 134 4.18 -0.16 -10.04
CA LEU A 134 5.57 0.19 -9.82
C LEU A 134 6.44 -1.06 -9.90
N TYR A 135 7.61 -0.95 -10.54
CA TYR A 135 8.58 -2.02 -10.69
C TYR A 135 10.01 -1.48 -10.58
N ASP A 136 11.01 -2.37 -10.47
CA ASP A 136 12.40 -1.99 -10.61
C ASP A 136 12.82 -2.19 -12.08
N PRO A 137 13.13 -1.14 -12.87
CA PRO A 137 13.50 -1.27 -14.27
C PRO A 137 14.84 -1.99 -14.48
N LYS A 138 15.67 -2.18 -13.45
CA LYS A 138 16.89 -2.97 -13.51
C LYS A 138 16.63 -4.47 -13.40
N TYR A 139 15.49 -4.84 -12.80
CA TYR A 139 15.12 -6.21 -12.50
C TYR A 139 13.64 -6.44 -12.75
N PRO A 140 13.15 -6.22 -13.99
CA PRO A 140 11.73 -6.29 -14.32
C PRO A 140 11.13 -7.69 -14.09
N GLU A 141 11.95 -8.73 -14.11
CA GLU A 141 11.58 -10.12 -13.86
C GLU A 141 11.17 -10.40 -12.41
N ARG A 142 11.52 -9.52 -11.45
CA ARG A 142 11.21 -9.72 -10.02
C ARG A 142 9.78 -9.37 -9.65
N GLY A 143 8.95 -9.04 -10.66
CA GLY A 143 7.57 -8.68 -10.46
C GLY A 143 7.36 -7.18 -10.22
N HIS A 144 6.16 -6.84 -9.76
CA HIS A 144 5.75 -5.45 -9.54
C HIS A 144 4.75 -5.33 -8.40
N ILE A 145 4.56 -4.11 -7.91
CA ILE A 145 3.50 -3.76 -6.98
C ILE A 145 2.52 -2.83 -7.69
N GLN A 146 1.23 -3.17 -7.64
CA GLN A 146 0.16 -2.29 -8.09
C GLN A 146 -0.56 -1.73 -6.85
N LEU A 147 -0.68 -0.40 -6.81
CA LEU A 147 -1.32 0.35 -5.74
C LEU A 147 -2.64 0.89 -6.27
N ILE A 148 -3.74 0.63 -5.58
CA ILE A 148 -5.09 1.02 -6.00
C ILE A 148 -5.62 2.03 -5.00
N PHE A 149 -6.00 3.18 -5.52
CA PHE A 149 -6.51 4.32 -4.77
C PHE A 149 -7.95 4.61 -5.14
N SER A 150 -8.76 4.93 -4.15
CA SER A 150 -10.12 5.41 -4.32
C SER A 150 -10.27 6.89 -3.94
N GLY A 151 -11.40 7.48 -4.38
CA GLY A 151 -11.84 8.82 -4.02
C GLY A 151 -11.11 9.97 -4.73
N GLU A 152 -11.63 11.18 -4.52
CA GLU A 152 -11.02 12.43 -5.01
C GLU A 152 -9.76 12.82 -4.21
N THR A 153 -9.72 12.43 -2.94
CA THR A 153 -8.52 12.50 -2.10
C THR A 153 -7.90 11.11 -2.06
N PRO A 154 -6.60 10.95 -2.33
CA PRO A 154 -5.98 9.63 -2.37
C PRO A 154 -6.18 8.86 -1.07
N ILE A 155 -6.82 7.70 -1.16
CA ILE A 155 -6.92 6.69 -0.11
C ILE A 155 -6.40 5.39 -0.72
N LEU A 156 -5.34 4.83 -0.16
CA LEU A 156 -4.85 3.52 -0.57
C LEU A 156 -5.79 2.43 -0.04
N ASP A 157 -6.56 1.83 -0.95
CA ASP A 157 -7.52 0.78 -0.60
C ASP A 157 -6.85 -0.58 -0.54
N ARG A 158 -6.03 -0.87 -1.55
CA ARG A 158 -5.37 -2.17 -1.67
C ARG A 158 -4.13 -2.08 -2.51
N TRP A 159 -3.28 -3.05 -2.34
CA TRP A 159 -2.17 -3.29 -3.23
C TRP A 159 -2.14 -4.75 -3.70
N LEU A 160 -1.62 -4.95 -4.89
CA LEU A 160 -1.36 -6.26 -5.45
C LEU A 160 0.14 -6.40 -5.63
N ILE A 161 0.68 -7.53 -5.23
CA ILE A 161 2.09 -7.88 -5.47
C ILE A 161 2.08 -9.05 -6.42
N GLN A 162 2.70 -8.88 -7.59
CA GLN A 162 3.02 -9.98 -8.48
C GLN A 162 4.49 -10.33 -8.29
N ASP A 163 4.76 -11.60 -7.99
CA ASP A 163 6.11 -12.12 -7.83
C ASP A 163 6.74 -12.53 -9.18
N GLU A 164 7.99 -13.02 -9.14
CA GLU A 164 8.73 -13.52 -10.31
C GLU A 164 8.11 -14.75 -10.97
N SER A 165 7.29 -15.50 -10.25
CA SER A 165 6.55 -16.68 -10.73
C SER A 165 5.20 -16.32 -11.33
N GLY A 166 4.78 -15.05 -11.22
CA GLY A 166 3.49 -14.56 -11.68
C GLY A 166 2.34 -14.74 -10.68
N ASN A 167 2.60 -15.25 -9.47
CA ASN A 167 1.58 -15.33 -8.42
C ASN A 167 1.17 -13.94 -7.96
N ILE A 168 -0.12 -13.75 -7.74
CA ILE A 168 -0.68 -12.48 -7.30
C ILE A 168 -1.16 -12.61 -5.85
N THR A 169 -0.69 -11.70 -5.03
CA THR A 169 -1.16 -11.50 -3.65
C THR A 169 -1.83 -10.15 -3.56
N MET A 170 -3.11 -10.13 -3.20
CA MET A 170 -3.85 -8.90 -2.96
C MET A 170 -3.94 -8.63 -1.46
N ILE A 171 -3.60 -7.42 -1.05
CA ILE A 171 -3.72 -6.93 0.33
C ILE A 171 -4.69 -5.76 0.33
N SER A 172 -5.82 -5.93 1.00
CA SER A 172 -6.80 -4.90 1.26
C SER A 172 -6.45 -4.15 2.55
N ILE A 173 -6.37 -2.83 2.48
CA ILE A 173 -6.08 -1.96 3.61
C ILE A 173 -7.39 -1.57 4.27
N GLU A 174 -7.48 -1.85 5.55
CA GLU A 174 -8.66 -1.48 6.33
C GLU A 174 -8.38 -0.23 7.18
N ARG A 175 -8.66 -0.29 8.46
CA ARG A 175 -8.43 0.83 9.39
C ARG A 175 -6.96 1.22 9.44
N TYR A 176 -6.64 2.47 9.10
CA TYR A 176 -5.27 2.96 9.13
C TYR A 176 -5.10 4.21 10.00
N LYS A 177 -3.88 4.42 10.43
CA LYS A 177 -3.43 5.61 11.18
C LYS A 177 -2.10 6.07 10.63
N GLU A 178 -1.94 7.38 10.48
CA GLU A 178 -0.71 8.03 10.01
C GLU A 178 -0.04 8.82 11.13
N ASN A 179 1.27 9.00 11.01
CA ASN A 179 2.09 9.84 11.90
C ASN A 179 1.94 9.49 13.40
N ILE A 180 1.84 8.19 13.68
CA ILE A 180 1.80 7.65 15.04
C ILE A 180 3.21 7.35 15.57
N ALA A 181 3.36 7.29 16.89
CA ALA A 181 4.62 6.91 17.50
C ALA A 181 4.89 5.40 17.34
N LEU A 182 5.95 5.03 16.61
CA LEU A 182 6.42 3.65 16.45
C LEU A 182 7.84 3.52 17.00
N GLY A 183 8.03 2.56 17.92
CA GLY A 183 9.34 2.29 18.54
C GLY A 183 10.30 1.59 17.58
N GLU A 184 11.60 1.91 17.64
CA GLU A 184 12.63 1.31 16.77
C GLU A 184 12.75 -0.22 16.98
N MET A 185 12.53 -0.69 18.20
CA MET A 185 12.65 -2.10 18.56
C MET A 185 11.63 -3.00 17.83
N GLN A 186 10.52 -2.43 17.36
CA GLN A 186 9.52 -3.16 16.57
C GLN A 186 10.05 -3.62 15.21
N PHE A 187 11.11 -2.98 14.72
CA PHE A 187 11.74 -3.24 13.42
C PHE A 187 13.12 -3.89 13.54
N ASN A 188 13.46 -4.42 14.73
CA ASN A 188 14.80 -4.96 14.99
C ASN A 188 14.85 -6.45 14.63
N ILE A 189 15.42 -6.78 13.46
CA ILE A 189 15.58 -8.16 12.98
C ILE A 189 16.40 -9.03 13.94
N PRO A 190 17.61 -8.63 14.40
CA PRO A 190 18.38 -9.42 15.38
C PRO A 190 17.61 -9.74 16.65
N LEU A 191 16.89 -8.77 17.20
CA LEU A 191 16.08 -8.98 18.40
C LEU A 191 14.96 -10.00 18.16
N GLU A 192 14.34 -9.99 16.99
CA GLU A 192 13.28 -10.94 16.66
C GLU A 192 13.83 -12.36 16.50
N ILE A 193 15.03 -12.50 15.92
CA ILE A 193 15.75 -13.80 15.87
C ILE A 193 15.97 -14.34 17.27
N GLU A 194 16.50 -13.52 18.20
CA GLU A 194 16.73 -13.94 19.58
C GLU A 194 15.43 -14.36 20.30
N ARG A 195 14.33 -13.62 20.07
CA ARG A 195 13.02 -13.94 20.67
C ARG A 195 12.45 -15.28 20.22
N ARG A 196 12.72 -15.67 18.98
CA ARG A 196 12.18 -16.92 18.38
C ARG A 196 13.04 -18.14 18.67
N ARG A 197 14.29 -17.94 19.12
CA ARG A 197 15.20 -19.01 19.57
C ARG A 197 14.96 -19.45 21.02
N ASN A 198 14.33 -18.59 21.83
CA ASN A 198 14.05 -18.84 23.25
C ASN A 198 12.59 -19.24 23.49
#